data_bfb5e9564eece930a136dff501f49816
#
_entry.id   bfb5e9564eece930a136dff501f49816
#
_cell.length_a   1.000
_cell.length_b   1.000
_cell.length_c   1.000
_cell.angle_alpha   90.00
_cell.angle_beta   90.00
_cell.angle_gamma   90.00
#
_symmetry.space_group_name_H-M   'P 1'
#
loop_
_entity.id
_entity.type
_entity.pdbx_description
1 polymer ?
#
loop_
_entity_poly.entity_id
_entity_poly.type
_entity_poly.pdbx_seq_one_letter_code
_entity_poly.pdbx_strand_id
1 'polypeptide(L)'
;AMVHYNQFFFPLDIVGQWNRLYGKRGFLQYQCVVPFDEGYQGIFEIIREITDSGLGSFLTVIKIFGDKRSPGVLSFPRKGVTLAIDFPNKGIAIFTLLEKLDKIVRKYVGSVYPAKDARMSPENFKEFFPQWQEFIKFIDPAFSSSFWRRVMRDNF
;
A
#
# COMPACT_ATOMS: atom_id res chain seq x y z
N ALA A 1 -0.35 -18.92 28.79
CA ALA A 1 0.76 -18.22 29.45
C ALA A 1 0.48 -16.73 29.47
N MET A 2 0.73 -16.06 30.61
CA MET A 2 0.67 -14.60 30.67
C MET A 2 1.99 -14.04 30.10
N VAL A 3 1.90 -13.16 29.13
CA VAL A 3 3.05 -12.42 28.60
C VAL A 3 2.92 -10.94 28.92
N HIS A 4 4.04 -10.24 29.04
CA HIS A 4 4.03 -8.80 29.27
C HIS A 4 3.40 -8.07 28.08
N TYR A 5 2.56 -7.06 28.35
CA TYR A 5 1.80 -6.36 27.30
C TYR A 5 2.67 -5.80 26.16
N ASN A 6 3.88 -5.33 26.43
CA ASN A 6 4.80 -4.85 25.40
C ASN A 6 5.14 -5.93 24.38
N GLN A 7 5.45 -7.15 24.84
CA GLN A 7 5.78 -8.25 23.93
C GLN A 7 4.57 -8.72 23.13
N PHE A 8 3.36 -8.58 23.71
CA PHE A 8 2.12 -8.94 23.03
C PHE A 8 1.72 -7.91 21.97
N PHE A 9 1.73 -6.62 22.32
CA PHE A 9 1.29 -5.56 21.40
C PHE A 9 2.38 -5.08 20.44
N PHE A 10 3.65 -5.19 20.82
CA PHE A 10 4.79 -4.67 20.06
C PHE A 10 5.86 -5.76 19.83
N PRO A 11 5.51 -6.91 19.25
CA PRO A 11 6.45 -8.02 19.08
C PRO A 11 7.64 -7.68 18.20
N LEU A 12 7.50 -6.71 17.30
CA LEU A 12 8.56 -6.27 16.38
C LEU A 12 9.57 -5.31 17.01
N ASP A 13 9.24 -4.69 18.15
CA ASP A 13 10.14 -3.76 18.86
C ASP A 13 11.36 -4.46 19.47
N ILE A 14 11.31 -5.81 19.57
CA ILE A 14 12.45 -6.63 19.97
C ILE A 14 13.59 -6.54 18.93
N VAL A 15 13.25 -6.29 17.67
CA VAL A 15 14.23 -6.16 16.59
C VAL A 15 14.76 -4.73 16.56
N GLY A 16 15.87 -4.48 17.26
CA GLY A 16 16.55 -3.19 17.18
C GLY A 16 17.09 -2.90 15.78
N GLN A 17 17.11 -1.60 15.40
CA GLN A 17 17.70 -1.14 14.14
C GLN A 17 17.14 -1.84 12.89
N TRP A 18 15.82 -1.98 12.85
CA TRP A 18 15.04 -2.64 11.80
C TRP A 18 15.47 -2.27 10.36
N ASN A 19 15.83 -1.01 10.14
CA ASN A 19 16.32 -0.49 8.87
C ASN A 19 17.58 -1.20 8.33
N ARG A 20 18.41 -1.76 9.22
CA ARG A 20 19.63 -2.49 8.81
C ARG A 20 19.35 -3.81 8.13
N LEU A 21 18.20 -4.44 8.36
CA LEU A 21 17.81 -5.70 7.73
C LEU A 21 17.71 -5.59 6.19
N TYR A 22 17.40 -4.39 5.70
CA TYR A 22 17.26 -4.12 4.26
C TYR A 22 18.54 -3.55 3.63
N GLY A 23 19.60 -3.34 4.42
CA GLY A 23 20.87 -2.83 3.96
C GLY A 23 20.84 -1.32 3.63
N LYS A 24 21.95 -0.83 3.03
CA LYS A 24 22.14 0.61 2.78
C LYS A 24 21.15 1.25 1.82
N ARG A 25 20.53 0.46 0.93
CA ARG A 25 19.53 0.97 -0.05
C ARG A 25 18.15 1.14 0.56
N GLY A 26 17.94 0.68 1.79
CA GLY A 26 16.65 0.73 2.47
C GLY A 26 15.60 -0.19 1.84
N PHE A 27 14.34 0.14 2.08
CA PHE A 27 13.21 -0.65 1.63
C PHE A 27 12.04 0.21 1.20
N LEU A 28 11.10 -0.40 0.49
CA LEU A 28 9.82 0.19 0.10
C LEU A 28 8.72 -0.61 0.80
N GLN A 29 7.72 0.08 1.31
CA GLN A 29 6.50 -0.56 1.79
C GLN A 29 5.44 -0.52 0.69
N TYR A 30 4.71 -1.60 0.55
CA TYR A 30 3.54 -1.69 -0.31
C TYR A 30 2.37 -2.21 0.49
N GLN A 31 1.23 -1.57 0.40
CA GLN A 31 0.01 -2.06 1.01
C GLN A 31 -1.16 -1.83 0.07
N CYS A 32 -1.95 -2.88 -0.14
CA CYS A 32 -3.17 -2.80 -0.92
C CYS A 32 -4.34 -3.40 -0.15
N VAL A 33 -5.54 -3.12 -0.63
CA VAL A 33 -6.78 -3.76 -0.20
C VAL A 33 -7.56 -4.18 -1.43
N VAL A 34 -8.10 -5.40 -1.40
CA VAL A 34 -8.97 -5.97 -2.45
C VAL A 34 -10.33 -6.27 -1.81
N PRO A 35 -11.47 -5.85 -2.40
CA PRO A 35 -12.81 -6.15 -1.89
C PRO A 35 -13.06 -7.65 -1.77
N PHE A 36 -13.94 -8.07 -0.85
CA PHE A 36 -14.19 -9.50 -0.57
C PHE A 36 -14.72 -10.30 -1.76
N ASP A 37 -15.53 -9.68 -2.61
CA ASP A 37 -16.16 -10.36 -3.74
C ASP A 37 -15.13 -11.01 -4.66
N GLU A 38 -13.95 -10.39 -4.78
CA GLU A 38 -12.81 -10.86 -5.57
C GLU A 38 -11.54 -11.07 -4.72
N GLY A 39 -11.66 -10.91 -3.40
CA GLY A 39 -10.53 -10.72 -2.48
C GLY A 39 -9.55 -11.87 -2.45
N TYR A 40 -10.03 -13.10 -2.39
CA TYR A 40 -9.16 -14.27 -2.33
C TYR A 40 -8.35 -14.43 -3.61
N GLN A 41 -9.01 -14.27 -4.77
CA GLN A 41 -8.35 -14.43 -6.06
C GLN A 41 -7.35 -13.30 -6.32
N GLY A 42 -7.74 -12.07 -5.98
CA GLY A 42 -6.85 -10.91 -6.13
C GLY A 42 -5.60 -10.99 -5.25
N ILE A 43 -5.76 -11.33 -3.98
CA ILE A 43 -4.61 -11.51 -3.07
C ILE A 43 -3.74 -12.69 -3.49
N PHE A 44 -4.34 -13.79 -3.94
CA PHE A 44 -3.60 -14.95 -4.45
C PHE A 44 -2.75 -14.60 -5.68
N GLU A 45 -3.33 -13.86 -6.65
CA GLU A 45 -2.60 -13.40 -7.84
C GLU A 45 -1.44 -12.46 -7.47
N ILE A 46 -1.67 -11.54 -6.53
CA ILE A 46 -0.63 -10.64 -6.00
C ILE A 46 0.52 -11.44 -5.37
N ILE A 47 0.21 -12.39 -4.48
CA ILE A 47 1.23 -13.21 -3.81
C ILE A 47 2.00 -14.04 -4.83
N ARG A 48 1.31 -14.60 -5.82
CA ARG A 48 1.94 -15.37 -6.89
C ARG A 48 2.92 -14.51 -7.70
N GLU A 49 2.52 -13.31 -8.15
CA GLU A 49 3.41 -12.41 -8.88
C GLU A 49 4.64 -12.03 -8.05
N ILE A 50 4.47 -11.81 -6.74
CA ILE A 50 5.59 -11.55 -5.81
C ILE A 50 6.52 -12.76 -5.73
N THR A 51 5.97 -13.95 -5.58
CA THR A 51 6.75 -15.19 -5.46
C THR A 51 7.54 -15.47 -6.75
N ASP A 52 6.89 -15.36 -7.89
CA ASP A 52 7.48 -15.60 -9.21
C ASP A 52 8.58 -14.58 -9.54
N SER A 53 8.49 -13.36 -8.99
CA SER A 53 9.51 -12.34 -9.15
C SER A 53 10.83 -12.62 -8.42
N GLY A 54 10.83 -13.49 -7.41
CA GLY A 54 11.97 -13.72 -6.51
C GLY A 54 12.34 -12.50 -5.64
N LEU A 55 11.48 -11.48 -5.58
CA LEU A 55 11.69 -10.25 -4.80
C LEU A 55 10.92 -10.23 -3.49
N GLY A 56 10.44 -11.39 -3.05
CA GLY A 56 9.67 -11.53 -1.82
C GLY A 56 10.37 -10.96 -0.58
N SER A 57 9.59 -10.66 0.43
CA SER A 57 10.04 -10.14 1.72
C SER A 57 9.76 -11.15 2.84
N PHE A 58 10.55 -11.09 3.88
CA PHE A 58 10.31 -11.86 5.10
C PHE A 58 9.25 -11.23 6.02
N LEU A 59 8.81 -10.00 5.75
CA LEU A 59 7.73 -9.34 6.47
C LEU A 59 6.53 -9.13 5.54
N THR A 60 5.50 -9.94 5.74
CA THR A 60 4.23 -9.85 5.03
C THR A 60 3.10 -9.99 6.04
N VAL A 61 2.13 -9.09 5.97
CA VAL A 61 0.99 -9.06 6.88
C VAL A 61 -0.31 -9.06 6.06
N ILE A 62 -1.17 -10.03 6.33
CA ILE A 62 -2.53 -10.09 5.79
C ILE A 62 -3.51 -9.75 6.91
N LYS A 63 -4.47 -8.87 6.62
CA LYS A 63 -5.54 -8.47 7.55
C LYS A 63 -6.87 -8.40 6.81
N ILE A 64 -7.95 -8.35 7.60
CA ILE A 64 -9.29 -8.13 7.11
C ILE A 64 -9.76 -6.75 7.58
N PHE A 65 -10.23 -5.92 6.65
CA PHE A 65 -10.95 -4.70 6.97
C PHE A 65 -12.46 -4.98 6.97
N GLY A 66 -13.12 -4.54 8.04
CA GLY A 66 -14.57 -4.63 8.19
C GLY A 66 -15.32 -3.57 7.37
N ASP A 67 -16.61 -3.48 7.60
CA ASP A 67 -17.55 -2.62 6.86
C ASP A 67 -17.69 -1.20 7.42
N LYS A 68 -17.03 -0.89 8.53
CA LYS A 68 -17.05 0.44 9.13
C LYS A 68 -16.45 1.46 8.17
N ARG A 69 -17.27 2.39 7.69
CA ARG A 69 -16.83 3.44 6.79
C ARG A 69 -15.89 4.41 7.50
N SER A 70 -14.79 4.74 6.82
CA SER A 70 -13.92 5.84 7.24
C SER A 70 -14.55 7.18 6.88
N PRO A 71 -14.38 8.24 7.71
CA PRO A 71 -15.00 9.55 7.48
C PRO A 71 -14.33 10.36 6.37
N GLY A 72 -13.07 10.07 6.04
CA GLY A 72 -12.31 10.84 5.05
C GLY A 72 -12.65 10.50 3.61
N VAL A 73 -12.71 11.50 2.75
CA VAL A 73 -13.02 11.37 1.31
C VAL A 73 -12.03 10.45 0.58
N LEU A 74 -10.74 10.56 0.90
CA LEU A 74 -9.66 9.74 0.32
C LEU A 74 -9.19 8.63 1.26
N SER A 75 -10.09 8.09 2.08
CA SER A 75 -9.74 7.02 3.01
C SER A 75 -9.37 5.73 2.26
N PHE A 76 -8.23 5.16 2.63
CA PHE A 76 -7.76 3.89 2.09
C PHE A 76 -8.56 2.67 2.59
N PRO A 77 -8.85 2.54 3.92
CA PRO A 77 -9.55 1.37 4.43
C PRO A 77 -10.95 1.23 3.80
N ARG A 78 -11.22 0.04 3.26
CA ARG A 78 -12.51 -0.39 2.76
C ARG A 78 -12.69 -1.87 3.06
N LYS A 79 -13.94 -2.33 3.13
CA LYS A 79 -14.26 -3.75 3.37
C LYS A 79 -13.51 -4.64 2.38
N GLY A 80 -12.67 -5.55 2.87
CA GLY A 80 -11.86 -6.42 2.02
C GLY A 80 -10.66 -7.03 2.73
N VAL A 81 -9.83 -7.72 1.96
CA VAL A 81 -8.56 -8.29 2.40
C VAL A 81 -7.44 -7.30 2.09
N THR A 82 -6.65 -6.92 3.07
CA THR A 82 -5.48 -6.06 2.90
C THR A 82 -4.19 -6.85 3.08
N LEU A 83 -3.25 -6.63 2.18
CA LEU A 83 -1.89 -7.17 2.19
C LEU A 83 -0.91 -6.02 2.38
N ALA A 84 -0.05 -6.12 3.37
CA ALA A 84 1.08 -5.20 3.58
C ALA A 84 2.38 -5.97 3.52
N ILE A 85 3.35 -5.46 2.77
CA ILE A 85 4.63 -6.13 2.54
C ILE A 85 5.75 -5.10 2.40
N ASP A 86 6.92 -5.44 2.93
CA ASP A 86 8.13 -4.65 2.80
C ASP A 86 9.06 -5.29 1.76
N PHE A 87 9.57 -4.50 0.85
CA PHE A 87 10.50 -4.96 -0.19
C PHE A 87 11.86 -4.30 -0.04
N PRO A 88 12.97 -5.05 -0.06
CA PRO A 88 14.29 -4.46 -0.21
C PRO A 88 14.37 -3.59 -1.47
N ASN A 89 14.95 -2.41 -1.37
CA ASN A 89 15.11 -1.54 -2.54
C ASN A 89 16.18 -2.10 -3.50
N LYS A 90 15.74 -2.83 -4.51
CA LYS A 90 16.57 -3.41 -5.58
C LYS A 90 16.53 -2.59 -6.88
N GLY A 91 16.21 -1.29 -6.78
CA GLY A 91 16.18 -0.38 -7.92
C GLY A 91 15.03 -0.69 -8.88
N ILE A 92 15.28 -0.63 -10.19
CA ILE A 92 14.24 -0.73 -11.21
C ILE A 92 13.41 -2.01 -11.14
N ALA A 93 14.02 -3.13 -10.75
CA ALA A 93 13.33 -4.40 -10.68
C ALA A 93 12.15 -4.38 -9.71
N ILE A 94 12.31 -3.74 -8.54
CA ILE A 94 11.21 -3.64 -7.57
C ILE A 94 10.12 -2.68 -8.06
N PHE A 95 10.48 -1.57 -8.72
CA PHE A 95 9.49 -0.65 -9.27
C PHE A 95 8.65 -1.32 -10.36
N THR A 96 9.28 -2.11 -11.25
CA THR A 96 8.57 -2.89 -12.27
C THR A 96 7.60 -3.89 -11.63
N LEU A 97 8.00 -4.59 -10.56
CA LEU A 97 7.10 -5.46 -9.82
C LEU A 97 5.91 -4.69 -9.25
N LEU A 98 6.16 -3.56 -8.56
CA LEU A 98 5.09 -2.76 -7.96
C LEU A 98 4.09 -2.24 -9.00
N GLU A 99 4.53 -1.92 -10.22
CA GLU A 99 3.62 -1.56 -11.32
C GLU A 99 2.73 -2.73 -11.76
N LYS A 100 3.27 -3.94 -11.80
CA LYS A 100 2.47 -5.14 -12.07
C LYS A 100 1.45 -5.39 -10.95
N LEU A 101 1.86 -5.24 -9.68
CA LEU A 101 0.95 -5.38 -8.54
C LEU A 101 -0.18 -4.34 -8.60
N ASP A 102 0.09 -3.09 -8.97
CA ASP A 102 -0.95 -2.07 -9.14
C ASP A 102 -1.97 -2.47 -10.21
N LYS A 103 -1.52 -3.05 -11.34
CA LYS A 103 -2.43 -3.55 -12.38
C LYS A 103 -3.34 -4.67 -11.86
N ILE A 104 -2.80 -5.57 -11.05
CA ILE A 104 -3.60 -6.63 -10.41
C ILE A 104 -4.61 -6.01 -9.44
N VAL A 105 -4.18 -5.07 -8.59
CA VAL A 105 -5.08 -4.38 -7.64
C VAL A 105 -6.21 -3.67 -8.38
N ARG A 106 -5.93 -2.98 -9.49
CA ARG A 106 -6.94 -2.34 -10.35
C ARG A 106 -7.92 -3.35 -10.93
N LYS A 107 -7.41 -4.47 -11.49
CA LYS A 107 -8.22 -5.55 -12.06
C LYS A 107 -9.29 -6.05 -11.07
N TYR A 108 -8.96 -6.08 -9.78
CA TYR A 108 -9.86 -6.52 -8.71
C TYR A 108 -10.51 -5.36 -7.95
N VAL A 109 -10.61 -4.18 -8.56
CA VAL A 109 -11.28 -2.99 -7.99
C VAL A 109 -10.76 -2.63 -6.59
N GLY A 110 -9.50 -2.94 -6.34
CA GLY A 110 -8.81 -2.66 -5.09
C GLY A 110 -8.27 -1.23 -4.98
N SER A 111 -7.45 -1.00 -3.98
CA SER A 111 -6.69 0.25 -3.82
C SER A 111 -5.33 0.01 -3.20
N VAL A 112 -4.38 0.88 -3.51
CA VAL A 112 -3.05 0.93 -2.90
C VAL A 112 -3.01 2.07 -1.89
N TYR A 113 -2.34 1.85 -0.75
CA TYR A 113 -2.29 2.80 0.35
C TYR A 113 -1.33 3.96 0.06
N PRO A 114 -1.83 5.21 -0.09
CA PRO A 114 -1.00 6.34 -0.49
C PRO A 114 0.08 6.71 0.54
N ALA A 115 -0.17 6.48 1.83
CA ALA A 115 0.79 6.81 2.88
C ALA A 115 2.06 5.94 2.87
N LYS A 116 2.04 4.83 2.13
CA LYS A 116 3.20 3.94 1.93
C LYS A 116 3.74 4.00 0.51
N ASP A 117 3.21 4.92 -0.29
CA ASP A 117 3.58 5.03 -1.68
C ASP A 117 4.93 5.72 -1.90
N ALA A 118 5.68 5.23 -2.88
CA ALA A 118 6.91 5.85 -3.36
C ALA A 118 6.81 6.31 -4.83
N ARG A 119 5.78 5.90 -5.60
CA ARG A 119 5.78 6.00 -7.07
C ARG A 119 4.42 6.02 -7.76
N MET A 120 3.30 5.98 -7.03
CA MET A 120 1.94 5.90 -7.59
C MET A 120 1.76 6.89 -8.75
N SER A 121 1.27 6.40 -9.89
CA SER A 121 0.99 7.24 -11.05
C SER A 121 -0.31 8.04 -10.88
N PRO A 122 -0.50 9.13 -11.66
CA PRO A 122 -1.76 9.87 -11.68
C PRO A 122 -2.97 8.98 -12.00
N GLU A 123 -2.84 8.10 -12.98
CA GLU A 123 -3.90 7.18 -13.40
C GLU A 123 -4.29 6.23 -12.28
N ASN A 124 -3.30 5.58 -11.65
CA ASN A 124 -3.53 4.67 -10.54
C ASN A 124 -4.21 5.37 -9.38
N PHE A 125 -3.75 6.59 -9.02
CA PHE A 125 -4.35 7.35 -7.93
C PHE A 125 -5.83 7.66 -8.21
N LYS A 126 -6.16 8.13 -9.41
CA LYS A 126 -7.52 8.49 -9.81
C LYS A 126 -8.47 7.28 -9.79
N GLU A 127 -7.98 6.10 -10.20
CA GLU A 127 -8.77 4.86 -10.16
C GLU A 127 -8.93 4.31 -8.74
N PHE A 128 -7.88 4.35 -7.92
CA PHE A 128 -7.95 3.89 -6.53
C PHE A 128 -8.80 4.78 -5.64
N PHE A 129 -8.91 6.07 -5.98
CA PHE A 129 -9.62 7.09 -5.21
C PHE A 129 -10.51 7.95 -6.12
N PRO A 130 -11.60 7.41 -6.66
CA PRO A 130 -12.47 8.14 -7.60
C PRO A 130 -13.06 9.43 -7.01
N GLN A 131 -13.12 9.55 -5.68
CA GLN A 131 -13.57 10.76 -4.99
C GLN A 131 -12.52 11.91 -4.96
N TRP A 132 -11.39 11.77 -5.66
CA TRP A 132 -10.34 12.80 -5.71
C TRP A 132 -10.87 14.16 -6.19
N GLN A 133 -11.86 14.17 -7.08
CA GLN A 133 -12.51 15.40 -7.59
C GLN A 133 -13.30 16.14 -6.50
N GLU A 134 -13.91 15.38 -5.58
CA GLU A 134 -14.56 15.97 -4.42
C GLU A 134 -13.54 16.57 -3.46
N PHE A 135 -12.45 15.85 -3.23
CA PHE A 135 -11.38 16.31 -2.33
C PHE A 135 -10.71 17.61 -2.78
N ILE A 136 -10.56 17.84 -4.09
CA ILE A 136 -9.96 19.08 -4.64
C ILE A 136 -10.68 20.33 -4.14
N LYS A 137 -11.99 20.26 -3.90
CA LYS A 137 -12.79 21.42 -3.43
C LYS A 137 -12.37 21.92 -2.05
N PHE A 138 -11.67 21.09 -1.27
CA PHE A 138 -11.23 21.39 0.08
C PHE A 138 -9.74 21.74 0.18
N ILE A 139 -9.03 21.74 -0.94
CA ILE A 139 -7.58 22.02 -0.94
C ILE A 139 -7.36 23.53 -0.92
N ASP A 140 -6.57 23.99 0.04
CA ASP A 140 -5.99 25.32 0.01
C ASP A 140 -4.84 25.35 -1.04
N PRO A 141 -4.91 26.18 -2.08
CA PRO A 141 -3.89 26.24 -3.14
C PRO A 141 -2.51 26.66 -2.63
N ALA A 142 -2.43 27.30 -1.46
CA ALA A 142 -1.16 27.67 -0.83
C ALA A 142 -0.40 26.46 -0.26
N PHE A 143 -1.06 25.32 -0.05
CA PHE A 143 -0.47 24.11 0.51
C PHE A 143 -0.47 22.96 -0.50
N SER A 144 0.70 22.35 -0.70
CA SER A 144 0.84 21.21 -1.60
C SER A 144 1.95 20.27 -1.12
N SER A 145 1.78 18.96 -1.33
CA SER A 145 2.80 17.96 -1.08
C SER A 145 3.43 17.48 -2.39
N SER A 146 4.62 16.89 -2.32
CA SER A 146 5.27 16.27 -3.47
C SER A 146 4.43 15.11 -4.03
N PHE A 147 3.76 14.34 -3.14
CA PHE A 147 2.81 13.31 -3.53
C PHE A 147 1.67 13.90 -4.36
N TRP A 148 0.99 14.93 -3.83
CA TRP A 148 -0.16 15.55 -4.50
C TRP A 148 0.21 16.10 -5.89
N ARG A 149 1.34 16.83 -5.97
CA ARG A 149 1.83 17.33 -7.26
C ARG A 149 2.13 16.24 -8.27
N ARG A 150 2.62 15.07 -7.81
CA ARG A 150 2.89 13.93 -8.69
C ARG A 150 1.60 13.32 -9.24
N VAL A 151 0.63 13.03 -8.37
CA VAL A 151 -0.60 12.33 -8.76
C VAL A 151 -1.62 13.23 -9.47
N MET A 152 -1.39 14.56 -9.46
CA MET A 152 -2.23 15.55 -10.15
C MET A 152 -1.53 16.21 -11.35
N ARG A 153 -0.38 15.72 -11.79
CA ARG A 153 0.47 16.37 -12.80
C ARG A 153 -0.27 16.75 -14.08
N ASP A 154 -1.29 15.99 -14.47
CA ASP A 154 -2.03 16.21 -15.73
C ASP A 154 -3.26 17.12 -15.56
N ASN A 155 -3.46 17.73 -14.38
CA ASN A 155 -4.64 18.57 -14.08
C ASN A 155 -4.28 20.01 -13.69
N PHE A 156 -2.98 20.37 -13.76
CA PHE A 156 -2.49 21.73 -13.50
C PHE A 156 -1.46 22.15 -14.55
#